data_88c2b75dfc23092e288120b2cc790f48
#
_entry.id   88c2b75dfc23092e288120b2cc790f48
#
_cell.length_a   1.000
_cell.length_b   1.000
_cell.length_c   1.000
_cell.angle_alpha   90.00
_cell.angle_beta   90.00
_cell.angle_gamma   90.00
#
_symmetry.space_group_name_H-M   'P 1'
#
loop_
_entity.id
_entity.type
_entity.pdbx_description
1 polymer ?
#
loop_
_entity_poly.entity_id
_entity_poly.type
_entity_poly.pdbx_seq_one_letter_code
_entity_poly.pdbx_strand_id
1 'polypeptide(L)'
;HDALVAALVAQANKTSFGDGMLPTTTHGPLNNQMQLDIVRKYVEDSRSRGAHIECGGMQIGNKNGFTYAPTIITNVDETFDIVREEQFGPALPIIKYKTLDDALRQANDSDVGLGGSVWGHDTKAASEVARGIMSGTAWVNQHKVMTPNTPFGGFKQSGIGRENGLGGLMNFLEPQTFNVAKVSWAKL
;
A
#
# COMPACT_ATOMS: atom_id res chain seq x y z
N HIS A 1 2.19 6.22 19.19
CA HIS A 1 0.94 6.45 18.47
C HIS A 1 0.62 7.94 18.39
N ASP A 2 0.36 8.62 19.49
CA ASP A 2 -0.16 10.00 19.50
C ASP A 2 0.79 11.00 18.84
N ALA A 3 2.10 10.88 19.07
CA ALA A 3 3.11 11.69 18.38
C ALA A 3 3.12 11.44 16.85
N LEU A 4 2.92 10.18 16.42
CA LEU A 4 2.83 9.84 14.99
C LEU A 4 1.56 10.45 14.38
N VAL A 5 0.41 10.32 15.04
CA VAL A 5 -0.85 10.91 14.59
C VAL A 5 -0.71 12.43 14.45
N ALA A 6 -0.16 13.11 15.45
CA ALA A 6 0.06 14.56 15.39
C ALA A 6 0.97 14.97 14.23
N ALA A 7 2.04 14.21 13.97
CA ALA A 7 2.94 14.46 12.83
C ALA A 7 2.26 14.26 11.48
N LEU A 8 1.46 13.20 11.35
CA LEU A 8 0.69 12.91 10.13
C LEU A 8 -0.38 13.97 9.87
N VAL A 9 -1.10 14.41 10.90
CA VAL A 9 -2.08 15.52 10.81
C VAL A 9 -1.38 16.81 10.38
N ALA A 10 -0.24 17.13 10.99
CA ALA A 10 0.54 18.31 10.59
C ALA A 10 1.01 18.24 9.13
N GLN A 11 1.37 17.06 8.65
CA GLN A 11 1.74 16.86 7.24
C GLN A 11 0.52 16.93 6.31
N ALA A 12 -0.60 16.33 6.68
CA ALA A 12 -1.85 16.38 5.94
C ALA A 12 -2.32 17.84 5.72
N ASN A 13 -2.23 18.65 6.76
CA ASN A 13 -2.63 20.06 6.73
C ASN A 13 -1.70 20.96 5.86
N LYS A 14 -0.50 20.49 5.50
CA LYS A 14 0.40 21.19 4.56
C LYS A 14 0.09 20.89 3.10
N THR A 15 -0.83 19.98 2.83
CA THR A 15 -1.15 19.54 1.48
C THR A 15 -1.89 20.63 0.71
N SER A 16 -1.38 20.96 -0.48
CA SER A 16 -1.98 21.91 -1.41
C SER A 16 -2.73 21.14 -2.51
N PHE A 17 -3.99 21.51 -2.70
CA PHE A 17 -4.86 20.91 -3.72
C PHE A 17 -5.10 21.88 -4.86
N GLY A 18 -5.21 21.36 -6.07
CA GLY A 18 -5.50 22.19 -7.22
C GLY A 18 -5.27 21.49 -8.54
N ASP A 19 -5.05 22.29 -9.57
CA ASP A 19 -4.66 21.83 -10.88
C ASP A 19 -3.29 21.14 -10.81
N GLY A 20 -3.22 19.89 -11.23
CA GLY A 20 -1.98 19.10 -11.26
C GLY A 20 -0.89 19.66 -12.19
N MET A 21 -1.22 20.59 -13.07
CA MET A 21 -0.25 21.29 -13.90
C MET A 21 0.46 22.45 -13.18
N LEU A 22 0.00 22.84 -12.00
CA LEU A 22 0.62 23.90 -11.22
C LEU A 22 1.72 23.34 -10.30
N PRO A 23 2.94 23.91 -10.29
CA PRO A 23 4.05 23.46 -9.43
C PRO A 23 3.73 23.50 -7.93
N THR A 24 2.76 24.30 -7.52
CA THR A 24 2.32 24.45 -6.13
C THR A 24 1.35 23.37 -5.67
N THR A 25 0.76 22.62 -6.59
CA THR A 25 -0.18 21.55 -6.27
C THR A 25 0.59 20.29 -5.86
N THR A 26 0.33 19.79 -4.68
CA THR A 26 0.95 18.56 -4.16
C THR A 26 0.05 17.34 -4.33
N HIS A 27 -1.27 17.54 -4.40
CA HIS A 27 -2.26 16.48 -4.56
C HIS A 27 -3.38 16.89 -5.54
N GLY A 28 -3.67 15.99 -6.45
CA GLY A 28 -4.79 16.09 -7.38
C GLY A 28 -6.08 15.50 -6.83
N PRO A 29 -7.14 15.49 -7.66
CA PRO A 29 -8.41 14.85 -7.32
C PRO A 29 -8.32 13.33 -7.38
N LEU A 30 -9.32 12.66 -6.81
CA LEU A 30 -9.59 11.25 -7.06
C LEU A 30 -9.94 11.04 -8.56
N ASN A 31 -9.85 9.79 -9.00
CA ASN A 31 -9.98 9.46 -10.42
C ASN A 31 -11.36 9.80 -11.03
N ASN A 32 -12.43 9.57 -10.27
CA ASN A 32 -13.82 9.74 -10.75
C ASN A 32 -14.81 9.81 -9.57
N GLN A 33 -16.09 10.01 -9.90
CA GLN A 33 -17.17 10.10 -8.92
C GLN A 33 -17.33 8.80 -8.11
N MET A 34 -17.23 7.64 -8.76
CA MET A 34 -17.38 6.34 -8.08
C MET A 34 -16.31 6.19 -6.99
N GLN A 35 -15.07 6.57 -7.27
CA GLN A 35 -13.98 6.50 -6.29
C GLN A 35 -14.17 7.50 -5.15
N LEU A 36 -14.67 8.69 -5.44
CA LEU A 36 -15.03 9.68 -4.41
C LEU A 36 -16.12 9.13 -3.48
N ASP A 37 -17.13 8.48 -4.04
CA ASP A 37 -18.24 7.91 -3.26
C ASP A 37 -17.78 6.73 -2.39
N ILE A 38 -16.87 5.91 -2.87
CA ILE A 38 -16.24 4.82 -2.07
C ILE A 38 -15.49 5.40 -0.87
N VAL A 39 -14.60 6.37 -1.10
CA VAL A 39 -13.83 7.00 -0.01
C VAL A 39 -14.77 7.67 1.01
N ARG A 40 -15.74 8.42 0.52
CA ARG A 40 -16.75 9.07 1.37
C ARG A 40 -17.51 8.04 2.21
N LYS A 41 -17.99 6.97 1.60
CA LYS A 41 -18.72 5.89 2.27
C LYS A 41 -17.92 5.34 3.45
N TYR A 42 -16.66 4.97 3.24
CA TYR A 42 -15.84 4.36 4.30
C TYR A 42 -15.47 5.34 5.41
N VAL A 43 -15.27 6.61 5.09
CA VAL A 43 -15.02 7.65 6.09
C VAL A 43 -16.28 7.91 6.93
N GLU A 44 -17.45 8.02 6.31
CA GLU A 44 -18.72 8.23 7.01
C GLU A 44 -19.14 6.99 7.84
N ASP A 45 -18.94 5.78 7.31
CA ASP A 45 -19.13 4.55 8.08
C ASP A 45 -18.25 4.56 9.33
N SER A 46 -16.98 4.86 9.18
CA SER A 46 -16.03 4.95 10.30
C SER A 46 -16.49 5.95 11.35
N ARG A 47 -16.91 7.15 10.90
CA ARG A 47 -17.44 8.19 11.79
C ARG A 47 -18.69 7.74 12.54
N SER A 48 -19.62 7.10 11.86
CA SER A 48 -20.88 6.60 12.44
C SER A 48 -20.65 5.53 13.49
N ARG A 49 -19.56 4.76 13.36
CA ARG A 49 -19.14 3.71 14.30
C ARG A 49 -18.25 4.20 15.42
N GLY A 50 -18.02 5.51 15.52
CA GLY A 50 -17.29 6.13 16.64
C GLY A 50 -15.79 6.28 16.41
N ALA A 51 -15.29 6.14 15.18
CA ALA A 51 -13.91 6.51 14.84
C ALA A 51 -13.69 8.02 15.00
N HIS A 52 -12.45 8.40 15.29
CA HIS A 52 -12.07 9.80 15.36
C HIS A 52 -11.45 10.24 14.03
N ILE A 53 -12.01 11.28 13.42
CA ILE A 53 -11.46 11.93 12.24
C ILE A 53 -10.55 13.05 12.72
N GLU A 54 -9.26 12.80 12.75
CA GLU A 54 -8.25 13.71 13.29
C GLU A 54 -8.02 14.92 12.37
N CYS A 55 -8.18 14.75 11.05
CA CYS A 55 -8.22 15.82 10.06
C CYS A 55 -8.93 15.36 8.78
N GLY A 56 -9.31 16.28 7.92
CA GLY A 56 -9.97 15.99 6.65
C GLY A 56 -11.41 15.50 6.80
N GLY A 57 -11.70 14.35 6.22
CA GLY A 57 -13.01 13.69 6.30
C GLY A 57 -14.11 14.36 5.47
N MET A 58 -13.74 15.12 4.44
CA MET A 58 -14.70 15.83 3.59
C MET A 58 -14.19 16.06 2.17
N GLN A 59 -15.11 16.21 1.25
CA GLN A 59 -14.82 16.72 -0.09
C GLN A 59 -14.47 18.21 0.00
N ILE A 60 -13.48 18.65 -0.76
CA ILE A 60 -13.00 20.02 -0.80
C ILE A 60 -12.96 20.55 -2.24
N GLY A 61 -12.82 21.88 -2.38
CA GLY A 61 -12.76 22.54 -3.68
C GLY A 61 -14.11 22.63 -4.39
N ASN A 62 -14.11 22.42 -5.71
CA ASN A 62 -15.32 22.49 -6.52
C ASN A 62 -16.26 21.32 -6.17
N LYS A 63 -17.55 21.60 -5.95
CA LYS A 63 -18.57 20.58 -5.64
C LYS A 63 -18.74 19.53 -6.74
N ASN A 64 -18.42 19.86 -7.97
CA ASN A 64 -18.43 18.93 -9.11
C ASN A 64 -17.07 18.28 -9.35
N GLY A 65 -16.07 18.58 -8.52
CA GLY A 65 -14.74 17.96 -8.57
C GLY A 65 -14.66 16.75 -7.66
N PHE A 66 -13.58 15.99 -7.80
CA PHE A 66 -13.37 14.74 -7.06
C PHE A 66 -12.29 14.87 -5.98
N THR A 67 -12.04 16.08 -5.49
CA THR A 67 -11.00 16.31 -4.49
C THR A 67 -11.53 16.01 -3.09
N TYR A 68 -10.82 15.13 -2.39
CA TYR A 68 -11.11 14.78 -1.01
C TYR A 68 -9.92 15.15 -0.12
N ALA A 69 -10.19 15.72 1.05
CA ALA A 69 -9.14 16.15 1.97
C ALA A 69 -8.35 14.95 2.51
N PRO A 70 -7.03 15.04 2.68
CA PRO A 70 -6.27 14.03 3.38
C PRO A 70 -6.85 13.81 4.76
N THR A 71 -7.17 12.58 5.05
CA THR A 71 -7.96 12.19 6.20
C THR A 71 -7.16 11.21 7.05
N ILE A 72 -6.93 11.54 8.30
CA ILE A 72 -6.34 10.66 9.30
C ILE A 72 -7.45 10.19 10.23
N ILE A 73 -7.54 8.89 10.42
CA ILE A 73 -8.62 8.25 11.19
C ILE A 73 -8.00 7.40 12.30
N THR A 74 -8.44 7.61 13.52
CA THR A 74 -8.02 6.83 14.69
C THR A 74 -9.22 6.19 15.39
N ASN A 75 -8.98 5.42 16.44
CA ASN A 75 -10.01 4.66 17.13
C ASN A 75 -10.77 3.70 16.20
N VAL A 76 -10.02 3.01 15.36
CA VAL A 76 -10.51 1.98 14.45
C VAL A 76 -9.79 0.66 14.73
N ASP A 77 -10.43 -0.44 14.33
CA ASP A 77 -9.89 -1.78 14.40
C ASP A 77 -10.13 -2.54 13.07
N GLU A 78 -9.77 -3.81 13.04
CA GLU A 78 -9.85 -4.69 11.87
C GLU A 78 -11.30 -4.94 11.39
N THR A 79 -12.33 -4.54 12.12
CA THR A 79 -13.75 -4.70 11.73
C THR A 79 -14.27 -3.54 10.88
N PHE A 80 -13.51 -2.44 10.79
CA PHE A 80 -13.91 -1.27 10.00
C PHE A 80 -13.61 -1.47 8.51
N ASP A 81 -14.56 -1.12 7.65
CA ASP A 81 -14.38 -1.22 6.20
C ASP A 81 -13.18 -0.40 5.70
N ILE A 82 -12.92 0.78 6.29
CA ILE A 82 -11.75 1.61 5.95
C ILE A 82 -10.40 0.90 6.21
N VAL A 83 -10.39 -0.13 7.07
CA VAL A 83 -9.20 -0.95 7.38
C VAL A 83 -9.14 -2.17 6.48
N ARG A 84 -10.29 -2.79 6.19
CA ARG A 84 -10.37 -4.05 5.43
C ARG A 84 -10.27 -3.86 3.92
N GLU A 85 -10.90 -2.78 3.44
CA GLU A 85 -11.06 -2.53 2.00
C GLU A 85 -10.02 -1.55 1.48
N GLU A 86 -9.55 -1.78 0.27
CA GLU A 86 -8.60 -0.90 -0.40
C GLU A 86 -9.34 0.23 -1.11
N GLN A 87 -9.41 1.40 -0.49
CA GLN A 87 -10.27 2.51 -0.92
C GLN A 87 -9.65 3.44 -1.97
N PHE A 88 -8.37 3.28 -2.35
CA PHE A 88 -7.64 4.10 -3.35
C PHE A 88 -7.87 5.61 -3.24
N GLY A 89 -7.79 6.14 -2.01
CA GLY A 89 -8.00 7.56 -1.74
C GLY A 89 -7.18 8.06 -0.54
N PRO A 90 -7.28 9.36 -0.25
CA PRO A 90 -6.45 10.01 0.76
C PRO A 90 -6.97 9.82 2.20
N ALA A 91 -7.43 8.63 2.55
CA ALA A 91 -7.91 8.31 3.89
C ALA A 91 -7.04 7.21 4.52
N LEU A 92 -6.42 7.51 5.66
CA LEU A 92 -5.46 6.63 6.32
C LEU A 92 -5.94 6.28 7.73
N PRO A 93 -6.33 5.02 7.98
CA PRO A 93 -6.60 4.53 9.32
C PRO A 93 -5.29 4.26 10.06
N ILE A 94 -5.25 4.61 11.35
CA ILE A 94 -4.11 4.36 12.25
C ILE A 94 -4.57 3.48 13.39
N ILE A 95 -4.02 2.28 13.45
CA ILE A 95 -4.37 1.27 14.44
C ILE A 95 -3.23 1.15 15.46
N LYS A 96 -3.59 1.02 16.73
CA LYS A 96 -2.65 0.71 17.81
C LYS A 96 -2.44 -0.79 17.88
N TYR A 97 -1.21 -1.22 18.04
CA TYR A 97 -0.89 -2.60 18.36
C TYR A 97 -0.27 -2.71 19.78
N LYS A 98 -0.30 -3.89 20.37
CA LYS A 98 0.23 -4.16 21.71
C LYS A 98 1.61 -4.81 21.67
N THR A 99 1.81 -5.73 20.75
CA THR A 99 3.07 -6.47 20.56
C THR A 99 3.45 -6.49 19.07
N LEU A 100 4.69 -6.81 18.74
CA LEU A 100 5.12 -6.96 17.34
C LEU A 100 4.40 -8.11 16.65
N ASP A 101 4.09 -9.19 17.36
CA ASP A 101 3.31 -10.30 16.82
C ASP A 101 1.88 -9.86 16.49
N ASP A 102 1.26 -9.04 17.35
CA ASP A 102 -0.04 -8.46 17.09
C ASP A 102 -0.01 -7.53 15.87
N ALA A 103 1.03 -6.69 15.75
CA ALA A 103 1.21 -5.84 14.57
C ALA A 103 1.35 -6.65 13.27
N LEU A 104 2.14 -7.73 13.28
CA LEU A 104 2.31 -8.60 12.13
C LEU A 104 1.03 -9.36 11.77
N ARG A 105 0.31 -9.85 12.79
CA ARG A 105 -0.98 -10.50 12.59
C ARG A 105 -1.95 -9.54 11.87
N GLN A 106 -2.12 -8.33 12.41
CA GLN A 106 -2.99 -7.31 11.83
C GLN A 106 -2.56 -6.91 10.41
N ALA A 107 -1.26 -6.67 10.19
CA ALA A 107 -0.74 -6.32 8.87
C ALA A 107 -0.94 -7.43 7.82
N ASN A 108 -0.97 -8.69 8.27
CA ASN A 108 -1.14 -9.84 7.40
C ASN A 108 -2.61 -10.28 7.26
N ASP A 109 -3.53 -9.76 8.07
CA ASP A 109 -4.97 -10.03 7.98
C ASP A 109 -5.62 -9.17 6.89
N SER A 110 -5.25 -9.47 5.65
CA SER A 110 -5.74 -8.80 4.44
C SER A 110 -5.70 -9.77 3.27
N ASP A 111 -6.65 -9.68 2.37
CA ASP A 111 -6.71 -10.47 1.12
C ASP A 111 -5.68 -9.99 0.07
N VAL A 112 -5.06 -8.86 0.29
CA VAL A 112 -4.04 -8.29 -0.59
C VAL A 112 -2.66 -8.26 0.08
N GLY A 113 -1.60 -8.21 -0.70
CA GLY A 113 -0.22 -8.19 -0.21
C GLY A 113 0.76 -7.70 -1.28
N LEU A 114 0.61 -6.46 -1.74
CA LEU A 114 1.53 -5.91 -2.74
C LEU A 114 2.83 -5.44 -2.08
N GLY A 115 2.73 -4.61 -1.06
CA GLY A 115 3.89 -4.09 -0.37
C GLY A 115 3.59 -3.62 1.05
N GLY A 116 4.59 -3.73 1.93
CA GLY A 116 4.51 -3.23 3.29
C GLY A 116 5.83 -2.61 3.74
N SER A 117 5.80 -1.76 4.76
CA SER A 117 7.02 -1.16 5.30
C SER A 117 7.03 -1.17 6.82
N VAL A 118 8.23 -1.35 7.37
CA VAL A 118 8.51 -1.28 8.81
C VAL A 118 9.48 -0.14 9.08
N TRP A 119 9.16 0.68 10.06
CA TRP A 119 9.95 1.82 10.45
C TRP A 119 10.44 1.65 11.88
N GLY A 120 11.73 1.84 12.10
CA GLY A 120 12.33 1.72 13.43
C GLY A 120 13.76 2.23 13.48
N HIS A 121 14.20 2.67 14.66
CA HIS A 121 15.58 3.12 14.88
C HIS A 121 16.58 1.94 14.80
N ASP A 122 16.21 0.79 15.35
CA ASP A 122 16.98 -0.45 15.21
C ASP A 122 16.61 -1.12 13.87
N THR A 123 17.45 -0.89 12.87
CA THR A 123 17.26 -1.43 11.52
C THR A 123 17.28 -2.96 11.50
N LYS A 124 18.05 -3.61 12.38
CA LYS A 124 18.12 -5.07 12.46
C LYS A 124 16.77 -5.63 12.98
N ALA A 125 16.28 -5.09 14.09
CA ALA A 125 14.99 -5.48 14.64
C ALA A 125 13.84 -5.18 13.64
N ALA A 126 13.85 -4.02 13.00
CA ALA A 126 12.87 -3.68 11.96
C ALA A 126 12.93 -4.64 10.77
N SER A 127 14.13 -5.10 10.38
CA SER A 127 14.30 -6.08 9.29
C SER A 127 13.73 -7.46 9.64
N GLU A 128 13.89 -7.91 10.88
CA GLU A 128 13.30 -9.18 11.33
C GLU A 128 11.75 -9.10 11.28
N VAL A 129 11.17 -7.99 11.73
CA VAL A 129 9.72 -7.77 11.63
C VAL A 129 9.27 -7.73 10.16
N ALA A 130 10.00 -7.02 9.30
CA ALA A 130 9.65 -6.88 7.88
C ALA A 130 9.65 -8.22 7.13
N ARG A 131 10.48 -9.20 7.52
CA ARG A 131 10.48 -10.56 6.98
C ARG A 131 9.16 -11.30 7.23
N GLY A 132 8.44 -10.93 8.28
CA GLY A 132 7.13 -11.50 8.62
C GLY A 132 5.96 -10.91 7.84
N ILE A 133 6.13 -9.82 7.09
CA ILE A 133 5.06 -9.22 6.28
C ILE A 133 4.80 -10.09 5.05
N MET A 134 3.55 -10.51 4.88
CA MET A 134 3.08 -11.33 3.75
C MET A 134 2.77 -10.46 2.54
N SER A 135 3.81 -9.84 1.96
CA SER A 135 3.71 -9.02 0.76
C SER A 135 4.83 -9.32 -0.22
N GLY A 136 4.62 -8.99 -1.49
CA GLY A 136 5.63 -9.19 -2.54
C GLY A 136 6.88 -8.34 -2.35
N THR A 137 6.75 -7.19 -1.70
CA THR A 137 7.88 -6.34 -1.32
C THR A 137 7.71 -5.86 0.11
N ALA A 138 8.75 -6.00 0.93
CA ALA A 138 8.82 -5.42 2.26
C ALA A 138 9.99 -4.43 2.35
N TRP A 139 9.72 -3.24 2.84
CA TRP A 139 10.72 -2.19 3.00
C TRP A 139 11.01 -1.92 4.47
N VAL A 140 12.21 -1.47 4.76
CA VAL A 140 12.64 -1.02 6.10
C VAL A 140 13.11 0.42 6.01
N ASN A 141 12.52 1.29 6.81
CA ASN A 141 12.81 2.74 6.87
C ASN A 141 12.73 3.46 5.51
N GLN A 142 11.96 2.91 4.60
CA GLN A 142 11.64 3.48 3.28
C GLN A 142 10.31 2.93 2.80
N HIS A 143 9.75 3.52 1.73
CA HIS A 143 8.51 3.05 1.11
C HIS A 143 8.51 3.35 -0.39
N LYS A 144 7.92 2.46 -1.21
CA LYS A 144 7.80 2.58 -2.67
C LYS A 144 9.13 2.70 -3.43
N VAL A 145 10.25 2.31 -2.82
CA VAL A 145 11.51 2.24 -3.56
C VAL A 145 11.50 0.98 -4.41
N MET A 146 11.49 1.15 -5.72
CA MET A 146 11.53 0.09 -6.72
C MET A 146 12.73 0.31 -7.65
N THR A 147 13.39 -0.77 -8.00
CA THR A 147 14.53 -0.72 -8.94
C THR A 147 14.31 -1.72 -10.08
N PRO A 148 14.76 -1.43 -11.30
CA PRO A 148 14.53 -2.30 -12.46
C PRO A 148 15.13 -3.70 -12.35
N ASN A 149 16.07 -3.91 -11.43
CA ASN A 149 16.75 -5.17 -11.22
C ASN A 149 16.19 -6.02 -10.07
N THR A 150 15.17 -5.51 -9.36
CA THR A 150 14.50 -6.25 -8.28
C THR A 150 13.08 -6.65 -8.69
N PRO A 151 12.68 -7.91 -8.52
CA PRO A 151 11.33 -8.35 -8.83
C PRO A 151 10.29 -7.55 -8.05
N PHE A 152 9.21 -7.13 -8.73
CA PHE A 152 8.06 -6.47 -8.14
C PHE A 152 6.77 -7.22 -8.48
N GLY A 153 5.88 -7.38 -7.52
CA GLY A 153 4.58 -8.03 -7.68
C GLY A 153 3.99 -8.41 -6.34
N GLY A 154 2.74 -8.82 -6.33
CA GLY A 154 1.96 -9.05 -5.11
C GLY A 154 1.92 -10.48 -4.64
N PHE A 155 1.56 -10.65 -3.37
CA PHE A 155 1.05 -11.89 -2.79
C PHE A 155 -0.49 -11.86 -2.77
N LYS A 156 -1.10 -12.98 -2.47
CA LYS A 156 -2.55 -13.11 -2.29
C LYS A 156 -3.30 -12.56 -3.52
N GLN A 157 -4.34 -11.76 -3.33
CA GLN A 157 -5.14 -11.19 -4.42
C GLN A 157 -4.52 -9.95 -5.09
N SER A 158 -3.33 -9.51 -4.67
CA SER A 158 -2.62 -8.39 -5.32
C SER A 158 -2.09 -8.72 -6.72
N GLY A 159 -2.26 -9.94 -7.21
CA GLY A 159 -1.99 -10.31 -8.58
C GLY A 159 -1.04 -11.48 -8.74
N ILE A 160 -0.89 -11.91 -10.00
CA ILE A 160 -0.07 -13.05 -10.42
C ILE A 160 1.15 -12.52 -11.19
N GLY A 161 2.26 -13.24 -11.05
CA GLY A 161 3.50 -12.92 -11.76
C GLY A 161 4.38 -11.89 -11.05
N ARG A 162 5.46 -11.53 -11.72
CA ARG A 162 6.43 -10.54 -11.24
C ARG A 162 6.90 -9.72 -12.42
N GLU A 163 7.06 -8.41 -12.21
CA GLU A 163 7.75 -7.51 -13.11
C GLU A 163 9.17 -7.27 -12.61
N ASN A 164 10.00 -6.69 -13.42
CA ASN A 164 11.40 -6.34 -13.14
C ASN A 164 12.31 -7.53 -12.80
N GLY A 165 13.60 -7.26 -12.81
CA GLY A 165 14.63 -8.26 -12.56
C GLY A 165 14.63 -9.40 -13.58
N LEU A 166 15.45 -10.42 -13.34
CA LEU A 166 15.52 -11.59 -14.21
C LEU A 166 14.18 -12.35 -14.25
N GLY A 167 13.49 -12.46 -13.11
CA GLY A 167 12.19 -13.13 -13.02
C GLY A 167 11.12 -12.49 -13.90
N GLY A 168 11.11 -11.14 -13.94
CA GLY A 168 10.20 -10.39 -14.84
C GLY A 168 10.56 -10.58 -16.32
N LEU A 169 11.86 -10.57 -16.65
CA LEU A 169 12.33 -10.82 -18.02
C LEU A 169 11.92 -12.21 -18.52
N MET A 170 11.99 -13.23 -17.67
CA MET A 170 11.63 -14.60 -18.05
C MET A 170 10.18 -14.76 -18.51
N ASN A 171 9.28 -13.87 -18.09
CA ASN A 171 7.87 -13.88 -18.53
C ASN A 171 7.71 -13.51 -20.01
N PHE A 172 8.73 -12.92 -20.64
CA PHE A 172 8.75 -12.52 -22.06
C PHE A 172 9.61 -13.45 -22.93
N LEU A 173 10.10 -14.57 -22.37
CA LEU A 173 10.97 -15.53 -23.02
C LEU A 173 10.32 -16.90 -23.08
N GLU A 174 10.58 -17.62 -24.17
CA GLU A 174 10.17 -19.01 -24.35
C GLU A 174 11.31 -19.95 -23.92
N PRO A 175 11.13 -20.86 -22.96
CA PRO A 175 12.14 -21.83 -22.60
C PRO A 175 12.23 -22.92 -23.68
N GLN A 176 13.44 -23.23 -24.12
CA GLN A 176 13.71 -24.35 -25.02
C GLN A 176 14.57 -25.40 -24.32
N THR A 177 14.15 -26.65 -24.36
CA THR A 177 14.95 -27.77 -23.89
C THR A 177 15.71 -28.38 -25.06
N PHE A 178 17.03 -28.44 -24.94
CA PHE A 178 17.89 -29.09 -25.95
C PHE A 178 18.53 -30.35 -25.33
N ASN A 179 18.16 -31.52 -25.86
CA ASN A 179 18.63 -32.80 -25.40
C ASN A 179 19.48 -33.48 -26.49
N VAL A 180 20.68 -33.92 -26.12
CA VAL A 180 21.58 -34.68 -26.99
C VAL A 180 21.85 -36.05 -26.35
N ALA A 181 21.62 -37.12 -27.11
CA ALA A 181 21.95 -38.47 -26.67
C ALA A 181 23.48 -38.59 -26.49
N LYS A 182 23.89 -39.18 -25.37
CA LYS A 182 25.33 -39.46 -25.12
C LYS A 182 25.84 -40.68 -25.91
N VAL A 183 24.96 -41.38 -26.61
CA VAL A 183 25.31 -42.59 -27.40
C VAL A 183 25.62 -42.17 -28.84
N SER A 184 26.82 -42.50 -29.33
CA SER A 184 27.16 -42.34 -30.70
C SER A 184 26.50 -43.44 -31.55
N TRP A 185 25.61 -43.03 -32.46
CA TRP A 185 25.00 -43.94 -33.48
C TRP A 185 25.97 -44.43 -34.53
N ALA A 186 27.23 -43.93 -34.52
CA ALA A 186 28.28 -44.34 -35.45
C ALA A 186 28.84 -45.74 -35.16
N LYS A 187 28.26 -46.49 -34.24
CA LYS A 187 28.62 -47.90 -33.91
C LYS A 187 27.46 -48.89 -34.08
N LEU A 188 26.37 -48.47 -34.73
CA LEU A 188 25.34 -49.33 -35.27
C LEU A 188 25.49 -49.39 -36.79
#